data_7b01454d12995262fe25624806b519dd
#
_entry.id   7b01454d12995262fe25624806b519dd
#
_cell.length_a   1.000
_cell.length_b   1.000
_cell.length_c   1.000
_cell.angle_alpha   90.00
_cell.angle_beta   90.00
_cell.angle_gamma   90.00
#
_symmetry.space_group_name_H-M   'P 1'
#
loop_
_entity.id
_entity.type
_entity.pdbx_description
1 polymer ?
#
loop_
_entity_poly.entity_id
_entity_poly.type
_entity_poly.pdbx_seq_one_letter_code
_entity_poly.pdbx_strand_id
1 'polypeptide(L)'
;MEKEYIGIGMYSTNDDLERAWQDLFLITGKLSPGLRLPIHFLKSIEENDIVSSQTRISHICGLPLVSQFQNKLIPICTPHFDLEGLEGPNYFSYFMVSKKSQIKSLSESKGLVAAISSYDSQSGCNVFRSEIEVTKKLGVFDNFYKKIVTTGSHKNSIQKIINNEVDIACIDAISYKNIKRAEPEIGGELRIIGRSIISPAPPLVTHKDSPLCSSRSLIRVLNSALNLLDKESKDVLRIKRFSFVSFDTYKSHIKKV
;
A
#
# COMPACT_ATOMS: atom_id res chain seq x y z
N MET A 1 3.99 22.54 -23.86
CA MET A 1 4.60 21.62 -22.85
C MET A 1 3.62 20.50 -22.61
N GLU A 2 4.08 19.26 -22.64
CA GLU A 2 3.25 18.11 -22.27
C GLU A 2 2.85 18.21 -20.80
N LYS A 3 1.63 17.74 -20.48
CA LYS A 3 1.14 17.75 -19.11
C LYS A 3 1.94 16.73 -18.28
N GLU A 4 2.39 17.15 -17.12
CA GLU A 4 3.01 16.26 -16.13
C GLU A 4 2.03 15.96 -15.00
N TYR A 5 2.20 14.80 -14.34
CA TYR A 5 1.25 14.27 -13.38
C TYR A 5 1.91 13.80 -12.09
N ILE A 6 1.10 13.75 -11.03
CA ILE A 6 1.38 13.01 -9.80
C ILE A 6 0.35 11.87 -9.69
N GLY A 7 0.83 10.65 -9.59
CA GLY A 7 0.00 9.47 -9.42
C GLY A 7 -0.25 9.17 -7.95
N ILE A 8 -1.50 9.25 -7.53
CA ILE A 8 -1.92 9.05 -6.13
C ILE A 8 -2.78 7.80 -5.92
N GLY A 9 -2.83 6.89 -6.92
CA GLY A 9 -3.79 5.78 -6.95
C GLY A 9 -3.72 4.77 -5.80
N MET A 10 -2.56 4.57 -5.17
CA MET A 10 -2.40 3.43 -4.26
C MET A 10 -3.28 3.48 -2.99
N TYR A 11 -3.39 4.63 -2.34
CA TYR A 11 -4.23 4.82 -1.15
C TYR A 11 -5.26 5.93 -1.32
N SER A 12 -5.68 6.22 -2.56
CA SER A 12 -6.75 7.16 -2.88
C SER A 12 -8.05 6.41 -3.18
N THR A 13 -8.55 5.66 -2.22
CA THR A 13 -9.69 4.76 -2.39
C THR A 13 -11.06 5.45 -2.25
N ASN A 14 -11.08 6.73 -1.89
CA ASN A 14 -12.26 7.59 -1.83
C ASN A 14 -11.85 9.06 -2.00
N ASP A 15 -12.85 9.93 -2.18
CA ASP A 15 -12.65 11.36 -2.47
C ASP A 15 -11.89 12.10 -1.36
N ASP A 16 -12.07 11.73 -0.08
CA ASP A 16 -11.38 12.37 1.04
C ASP A 16 -9.88 12.05 1.02
N LEU A 17 -9.52 10.79 0.80
CA LEU A 17 -8.12 10.38 0.66
C LEU A 17 -7.46 11.01 -0.55
N GLU A 18 -8.18 11.06 -1.67
CA GLU A 18 -7.71 11.70 -2.88
C GLU A 18 -7.41 13.17 -2.65
N ARG A 19 -8.36 13.91 -2.08
CA ARG A 19 -8.22 15.34 -1.75
C ARG A 19 -7.03 15.57 -0.81
N ALA A 20 -6.91 14.77 0.25
CA ALA A 20 -5.83 14.92 1.21
C ALA A 20 -4.43 14.69 0.60
N TRP A 21 -4.29 13.73 -0.34
CA TRP A 21 -3.06 13.56 -1.11
C TRP A 21 -2.80 14.73 -2.05
N GLN A 22 -3.82 15.24 -2.74
CA GLN A 22 -3.69 16.40 -3.62
C GLN A 22 -3.25 17.64 -2.82
N ASP A 23 -3.89 17.91 -1.68
CA ASP A 23 -3.54 19.03 -0.81
C ASP A 23 -2.10 18.94 -0.31
N LEU A 24 -1.65 17.75 0.11
CA LEU A 24 -0.26 17.53 0.50
C LEU A 24 0.72 17.94 -0.61
N PHE A 25 0.49 17.51 -1.85
CA PHE A 25 1.38 17.82 -2.96
C PHE A 25 1.27 19.28 -3.40
N LEU A 26 0.08 19.87 -3.39
CA LEU A 26 -0.12 21.30 -3.70
C LEU A 26 0.58 22.20 -2.68
N ILE A 27 0.48 21.88 -1.38
CA ILE A 27 1.21 22.61 -0.32
C ILE A 27 2.72 22.40 -0.50
N THR A 28 3.16 21.19 -0.82
CA THR A 28 4.59 20.89 -1.09
C THR A 28 5.12 21.74 -2.23
N GLY A 29 4.39 21.86 -3.33
CA GLY A 29 4.76 22.70 -4.47
C GLY A 29 4.81 24.19 -4.13
N LYS A 30 3.86 24.68 -3.31
CA LYS A 30 3.85 26.08 -2.83
C LYS A 30 5.04 26.37 -1.91
N LEU A 31 5.41 25.45 -1.03
CA LEU A 31 6.55 25.61 -0.12
C LEU A 31 7.89 25.58 -0.83
N SER A 32 7.97 24.89 -1.96
CA SER A 32 9.20 24.76 -2.75
C SER A 32 8.94 24.82 -4.25
N PRO A 33 8.69 26.01 -4.81
CA PRO A 33 8.43 26.17 -6.25
C PRO A 33 9.56 25.62 -7.14
N GLY A 34 10.80 25.58 -6.63
CA GLY A 34 11.95 25.02 -7.34
C GLY A 34 11.85 23.50 -7.62
N LEU A 35 10.99 22.77 -6.90
CA LEU A 35 10.71 21.37 -7.19
C LEU A 35 9.87 21.18 -8.46
N ARG A 36 9.17 22.22 -8.92
CA ARG A 36 8.32 22.22 -10.12
C ARG A 36 7.37 21.02 -10.14
N LEU A 37 6.70 20.78 -8.99
CA LEU A 37 5.75 19.67 -8.90
C LEU A 37 4.52 19.92 -9.78
N PRO A 38 4.01 18.90 -10.49
CA PRO A 38 2.77 19.01 -11.24
C PRO A 38 1.57 19.32 -10.35
N ILE A 39 0.57 19.95 -10.93
CA ILE A 39 -0.73 20.22 -10.28
C ILE A 39 -1.85 19.29 -10.80
N HIS A 40 -1.50 18.38 -11.71
CA HIS A 40 -2.42 17.39 -12.26
C HIS A 40 -2.19 16.04 -11.58
N PHE A 41 -3.28 15.36 -11.28
CA PHE A 41 -3.26 14.08 -10.53
C PHE A 41 -3.92 12.96 -11.33
N LEU A 42 -3.31 11.76 -11.27
CA LEU A 42 -3.88 10.54 -11.80
C LEU A 42 -4.45 9.73 -10.64
N LYS A 43 -5.76 9.46 -10.67
CA LYS A 43 -6.50 8.71 -9.65
C LYS A 43 -6.31 7.20 -9.79
N SER A 44 -6.39 6.71 -11.01
CA SER A 44 -6.10 5.32 -11.35
C SER A 44 -4.80 5.31 -12.11
N ILE A 45 -3.84 4.52 -11.66
CA ILE A 45 -2.53 4.44 -12.27
C ILE A 45 -2.39 3.05 -12.87
N GLU A 46 -2.49 3.00 -14.18
CA GLU A 46 -2.12 1.81 -14.94
C GLU A 46 -0.59 1.71 -15.04
N GLU A 47 -0.09 0.52 -15.38
CA GLU A 47 1.35 0.27 -15.47
C GLU A 47 2.05 1.27 -16.40
N ASN A 48 1.46 1.59 -17.53
CA ASN A 48 2.00 2.54 -18.49
C ASN A 48 2.09 3.97 -17.92
N ASP A 49 1.11 4.37 -17.11
CA ASP A 49 1.11 5.68 -16.47
C ASP A 49 2.21 5.78 -15.41
N ILE A 50 2.42 4.71 -14.63
CA ILE A 50 3.45 4.65 -13.59
C ILE A 50 4.85 4.89 -14.17
N VAL A 51 5.15 4.29 -15.32
CA VAL A 51 6.47 4.38 -15.97
C VAL A 51 6.58 5.49 -17.00
N SER A 52 5.52 6.27 -17.21
CA SER A 52 5.53 7.40 -18.13
C SER A 52 6.49 8.48 -17.65
N SER A 53 7.27 9.07 -18.58
CA SER A 53 8.12 10.25 -18.30
C SER A 53 7.31 11.47 -17.87
N GLN A 54 6.00 11.50 -18.16
CA GLN A 54 5.08 12.54 -17.75
C GLN A 54 4.65 12.41 -16.28
N THR A 55 4.81 11.21 -15.68
CA THR A 55 4.48 10.99 -14.27
C THR A 55 5.69 11.28 -13.38
N ARG A 56 5.70 12.45 -12.76
CA ARG A 56 6.82 12.94 -11.94
C ARG A 56 6.97 12.17 -10.62
N ILE A 57 5.86 11.80 -10.01
CA ILE A 57 5.80 11.03 -8.75
C ILE A 57 4.67 10.03 -8.87
N SER A 58 4.90 8.79 -8.42
CA SER A 58 3.85 7.78 -8.24
C SER A 58 3.95 7.16 -6.85
N HIS A 59 2.82 6.71 -6.30
CA HIS A 59 2.78 5.92 -5.08
C HIS A 59 2.48 4.47 -5.46
N ILE A 60 3.42 3.57 -5.27
CA ILE A 60 3.33 2.17 -5.76
C ILE A 60 3.67 1.14 -4.69
N CYS A 61 3.22 -0.10 -4.91
CA CYS A 61 3.59 -1.23 -4.07
C CYS A 61 5.08 -1.58 -4.19
N GLY A 62 5.69 -2.05 -3.10
CA GLY A 62 7.11 -2.41 -3.08
C GLY A 62 7.46 -3.61 -3.95
N LEU A 63 6.57 -4.59 -4.11
CA LEU A 63 6.84 -5.79 -4.95
C LEU A 63 6.94 -5.42 -6.43
N PRO A 64 5.99 -4.74 -7.07
CA PRO A 64 6.16 -4.27 -8.45
C PRO A 64 7.39 -3.38 -8.65
N LEU A 65 7.72 -2.52 -7.69
CA LEU A 65 8.93 -1.71 -7.77
C LEU A 65 10.18 -2.54 -8.01
N VAL A 66 10.35 -3.65 -7.28
CA VAL A 66 11.58 -4.47 -7.36
C VAL A 66 11.51 -5.57 -8.42
N SER A 67 10.32 -6.02 -8.82
CA SER A 67 10.16 -7.10 -9.82
C SER A 67 9.97 -6.59 -11.24
N GLN A 68 9.19 -5.51 -11.42
CA GLN A 68 8.78 -5.03 -12.75
C GLN A 68 9.46 -3.71 -13.12
N PHE A 69 9.61 -2.78 -12.15
CA PHE A 69 10.03 -1.41 -12.44
C PHE A 69 11.45 -1.06 -11.99
N GLN A 70 12.24 -2.03 -11.53
CA GLN A 70 13.59 -1.83 -10.98
C GLN A 70 14.57 -1.07 -11.90
N ASN A 71 14.37 -1.12 -13.21
CA ASN A 71 15.22 -0.45 -14.19
C ASN A 71 14.70 0.94 -14.61
N LYS A 72 13.49 1.30 -14.20
CA LYS A 72 12.80 2.54 -14.63
C LYS A 72 12.55 3.48 -13.46
N LEU A 73 12.19 2.94 -12.29
CA LEU A 73 11.75 3.71 -11.13
C LEU A 73 12.69 3.54 -9.94
N ILE A 74 12.78 4.59 -9.14
CA ILE A 74 13.48 4.58 -7.85
C ILE A 74 12.60 5.14 -6.75
N PRO A 75 12.72 4.65 -5.50
CA PRO A 75 12.05 5.23 -4.36
C PRO A 75 12.67 6.60 -4.01
N ILE A 76 11.83 7.59 -3.77
CA ILE A 76 12.26 8.93 -3.33
C ILE A 76 11.93 9.18 -1.87
N CYS A 77 10.84 8.66 -1.37
CA CYS A 77 10.52 8.64 0.06
C CYS A 77 9.41 7.63 0.37
N THR A 78 9.31 7.29 1.66
CA THR A 78 8.35 6.31 2.17
C THR A 78 7.59 6.92 3.34
N PRO A 79 6.24 6.85 3.35
CA PRO A 79 5.44 7.34 4.46
C PRO A 79 5.58 6.46 5.71
N HIS A 80 5.58 7.09 6.88
CA HIS A 80 5.41 6.42 8.17
C HIS A 80 3.95 6.54 8.56
N PHE A 81 3.21 5.46 8.40
CA PHE A 81 1.78 5.46 8.74
C PHE A 81 1.55 5.33 10.24
N ASP A 82 0.48 5.99 10.72
CA ASP A 82 0.04 5.87 12.10
C ASP A 82 -0.79 4.60 12.29
N LEU A 83 -0.08 3.50 12.51
CA LEU A 83 -0.65 2.19 12.84
C LEU A 83 -0.16 1.77 14.22
N GLU A 84 -1.07 1.24 15.04
CA GLU A 84 -0.75 0.74 16.37
C GLU A 84 0.27 -0.41 16.31
N GLY A 85 1.29 -0.33 17.15
CA GLY A 85 2.36 -1.33 17.20
C GLY A 85 3.29 -1.32 16.00
N LEU A 86 3.33 -0.21 15.24
CA LEU A 86 4.20 -0.04 14.09
C LEU A 86 5.07 1.21 14.24
N GLU A 87 6.35 1.04 13.99
CA GLU A 87 7.33 2.12 13.92
C GLU A 87 8.01 2.18 12.55
N GLY A 88 8.53 3.36 12.23
CA GLY A 88 9.28 3.58 11.02
C GLY A 88 8.43 3.59 9.74
N PRO A 89 9.09 3.53 8.57
CA PRO A 89 8.46 3.53 7.25
C PRO A 89 8.00 2.13 6.85
N ASN A 90 7.22 1.50 7.72
CA ASN A 90 6.82 0.12 7.59
C ASN A 90 5.29 -0.03 7.57
N TYR A 91 4.82 -1.22 7.20
CA TYR A 91 3.42 -1.63 7.30
C TYR A 91 3.33 -3.16 7.46
N PHE A 92 2.13 -3.67 7.63
CA PHE A 92 1.81 -5.10 7.68
C PHE A 92 0.39 -5.34 7.16
N SER A 93 0.03 -6.61 7.02
CA SER A 93 -1.31 -7.02 6.63
C SER A 93 -1.96 -7.86 7.72
N TYR A 94 -3.29 -7.78 7.81
CA TYR A 94 -4.09 -8.65 8.66
C TYR A 94 -4.56 -9.88 7.89
N PHE A 95 -4.56 -11.03 8.55
CA PHE A 95 -5.31 -12.19 8.09
C PHE A 95 -6.72 -12.10 8.65
N MET A 96 -7.68 -12.02 7.75
CA MET A 96 -9.06 -11.70 8.11
C MET A 96 -10.02 -12.77 7.62
N VAL A 97 -11.01 -13.05 8.45
CA VAL A 97 -12.10 -14.00 8.20
C VAL A 97 -13.42 -13.34 8.56
N SER A 98 -14.55 -13.93 8.13
CA SER A 98 -15.87 -13.52 8.61
C SER A 98 -15.95 -13.62 10.14
N LYS A 99 -16.64 -12.69 10.79
CA LYS A 99 -16.87 -12.73 12.24
C LYS A 99 -17.54 -14.03 12.69
N LYS A 100 -18.36 -14.63 11.84
CA LYS A 100 -19.08 -15.89 12.10
C LYS A 100 -18.18 -17.14 11.91
N SER A 101 -17.01 -16.98 11.29
CA SER A 101 -16.08 -18.07 11.03
C SER A 101 -15.53 -18.68 12.33
N GLN A 102 -15.33 -19.98 12.35
CA GLN A 102 -14.69 -20.70 13.47
C GLN A 102 -13.15 -20.74 13.35
N ILE A 103 -12.58 -20.32 12.21
CA ILE A 103 -11.14 -20.30 11.95
C ILE A 103 -10.44 -19.32 12.90
N LYS A 104 -9.47 -19.80 13.68
CA LYS A 104 -8.75 -19.02 14.69
C LYS A 104 -7.29 -18.73 14.31
N SER A 105 -6.76 -19.47 13.34
CA SER A 105 -5.35 -19.36 12.92
C SER A 105 -5.19 -19.65 11.43
N LEU A 106 -4.02 -19.29 10.86
CA LEU A 106 -3.69 -19.61 9.48
C LEU A 106 -3.66 -21.12 9.21
N SER A 107 -3.19 -21.92 10.17
CA SER A 107 -3.13 -23.38 10.00
C SER A 107 -4.52 -24.00 9.83
N GLU A 108 -5.54 -23.46 10.48
CA GLU A 108 -6.92 -23.92 10.37
C GLU A 108 -7.59 -23.51 9.04
N SER A 109 -6.96 -22.62 8.28
CA SER A 109 -7.48 -22.23 6.96
C SER A 109 -7.03 -23.15 5.81
N LYS A 110 -6.30 -24.24 6.10
CA LYS A 110 -5.89 -25.22 5.09
C LYS A 110 -7.09 -25.85 4.40
N GLY A 111 -7.02 -25.95 3.07
CA GLY A 111 -8.05 -26.55 2.24
C GLY A 111 -9.28 -25.67 2.01
N LEU A 112 -9.29 -24.43 2.51
CA LEU A 112 -10.37 -23.47 2.33
C LEU A 112 -10.16 -22.58 1.10
N VAL A 113 -11.02 -21.60 0.89
CA VAL A 113 -10.93 -20.64 -0.21
C VAL A 113 -10.30 -19.34 0.29
N ALA A 114 -9.16 -18.95 -0.30
CA ALA A 114 -8.46 -17.72 0.03
C ALA A 114 -8.68 -16.64 -1.02
N ALA A 115 -8.71 -15.38 -0.60
CA ALA A 115 -8.68 -14.23 -1.51
C ALA A 115 -7.32 -13.51 -1.41
N ILE A 116 -6.83 -13.09 -2.58
CA ILE A 116 -5.68 -12.20 -2.74
C ILE A 116 -6.11 -11.00 -3.59
N SER A 117 -5.48 -9.82 -3.39
CA SER A 117 -5.75 -8.67 -4.27
C SER A 117 -5.21 -8.93 -5.68
N SER A 118 -3.95 -9.33 -5.79
CA SER A 118 -3.27 -9.77 -7.03
C SER A 118 -2.01 -10.54 -6.67
N TYR A 119 -1.46 -11.33 -7.58
CA TYR A 119 -0.22 -12.09 -7.36
C TYR A 119 1.02 -11.20 -7.23
N ASP A 120 1.01 -9.99 -7.77
CA ASP A 120 2.05 -8.97 -7.67
C ASP A 120 1.87 -8.03 -6.46
N SER A 121 0.90 -8.29 -5.61
CA SER A 121 0.68 -7.53 -4.38
C SER A 121 1.58 -8.00 -3.24
N GLN A 122 2.40 -7.08 -2.69
CA GLN A 122 3.19 -7.37 -1.48
C GLN A 122 2.28 -7.67 -0.30
N SER A 123 1.29 -6.82 -0.04
CA SER A 123 0.41 -6.90 1.14
C SER A 123 -0.73 -7.90 0.99
N GLY A 124 -1.24 -8.11 -0.25
CA GLY A 124 -2.40 -8.97 -0.49
C GLY A 124 -2.04 -10.42 -0.82
N CYS A 125 -0.81 -10.68 -1.26
CA CYS A 125 -0.38 -12.01 -1.69
C CYS A 125 0.99 -12.41 -1.14
N ASN A 126 2.05 -11.62 -1.39
CA ASN A 126 3.41 -12.06 -1.12
C ASN A 126 3.66 -12.34 0.38
N VAL A 127 3.26 -11.43 1.29
CA VAL A 127 3.37 -11.67 2.74
C VAL A 127 2.47 -12.82 3.21
N PHE A 128 1.34 -13.06 2.55
CA PHE A 128 0.45 -14.16 2.86
C PHE A 128 1.09 -15.50 2.50
N ARG A 129 1.69 -15.58 1.31
CA ARG A 129 2.49 -16.72 0.86
C ARG A 129 3.64 -16.99 1.83
N SER A 130 4.39 -15.95 2.18
CA SER A 130 5.52 -16.06 3.08
C SER A 130 5.13 -16.57 4.48
N GLU A 131 4.00 -16.13 5.01
CA GLU A 131 3.53 -16.63 6.31
C GLU A 131 3.19 -18.13 6.24
N ILE A 132 2.63 -18.61 5.15
CA ILE A 132 2.33 -20.03 4.96
C ILE A 132 3.61 -20.86 4.76
N GLU A 133 4.48 -20.43 3.83
CA GLU A 133 5.60 -21.24 3.35
C GLU A 133 6.84 -21.11 4.24
N VAL A 134 7.19 -19.89 4.63
CA VAL A 134 8.48 -19.58 5.28
C VAL A 134 8.33 -19.46 6.79
N THR A 135 7.42 -18.61 7.25
CA THR A 135 7.30 -18.28 8.68
C THR A 135 6.72 -19.42 9.47
N LYS A 136 5.61 -19.99 9.00
CA LYS A 136 4.89 -21.06 9.70
C LYS A 136 5.14 -22.46 9.13
N LYS A 137 5.78 -22.56 7.96
CA LYS A 137 6.13 -23.82 7.30
C LYS A 137 4.95 -24.78 7.16
N LEU A 138 3.78 -24.24 6.78
CA LEU A 138 2.53 -25.01 6.68
C LEU A 138 2.39 -25.77 5.36
N GLY A 139 3.22 -25.46 4.35
CA GLY A 139 3.24 -26.06 3.03
C GLY A 139 3.39 -25.02 1.92
N VAL A 140 3.24 -25.45 0.67
CA VAL A 140 3.27 -24.58 -0.52
C VAL A 140 1.95 -23.83 -0.62
N PHE A 141 1.99 -22.50 -0.75
CA PHE A 141 0.82 -21.61 -0.71
C PHE A 141 -0.26 -22.03 -1.73
N ASP A 142 0.14 -22.27 -2.99
CA ASP A 142 -0.81 -22.61 -4.04
C ASP A 142 -1.49 -23.98 -3.85
N ASN A 143 -0.90 -24.86 -3.04
CA ASN A 143 -1.47 -26.18 -2.68
C ASN A 143 -2.11 -26.18 -1.29
N PHE A 144 -1.88 -25.13 -0.50
CA PHE A 144 -2.41 -25.02 0.86
C PHE A 144 -3.92 -24.75 0.86
N TYR A 145 -4.37 -23.94 -0.09
CA TYR A 145 -5.77 -23.58 -0.28
C TYR A 145 -6.42 -24.42 -1.37
N LYS A 146 -7.70 -24.77 -1.16
CA LYS A 146 -8.53 -25.43 -2.19
C LYS A 146 -8.66 -24.56 -3.44
N LYS A 147 -8.74 -23.24 -3.25
CA LYS A 147 -8.86 -22.25 -4.30
C LYS A 147 -8.31 -20.91 -3.84
N ILE A 148 -7.61 -20.21 -4.72
CA ILE A 148 -7.18 -18.83 -4.54
C ILE A 148 -7.94 -17.96 -5.53
N VAL A 149 -8.62 -16.92 -5.02
CA VAL A 149 -9.44 -15.98 -5.81
C VAL A 149 -8.73 -14.64 -5.87
N THR A 150 -8.40 -14.19 -7.08
CA THR A 150 -7.88 -12.84 -7.32
C THR A 150 -9.03 -11.86 -7.39
N THR A 151 -9.00 -10.80 -6.58
CA THR A 151 -10.12 -9.88 -6.38
C THR A 151 -9.89 -8.48 -6.93
N GLY A 152 -8.65 -8.14 -7.30
CA GLY A 152 -8.22 -6.83 -7.81
C GLY A 152 -7.97 -5.78 -6.74
N SER A 153 -8.55 -5.90 -5.52
CA SER A 153 -8.34 -4.93 -4.44
C SER A 153 -8.61 -5.52 -3.06
N HIS A 154 -8.06 -4.87 -2.00
CA HIS A 154 -8.38 -5.23 -0.62
C HIS A 154 -9.86 -5.04 -0.28
N LYS A 155 -10.51 -4.00 -0.84
CA LYS A 155 -11.94 -3.76 -0.67
C LYS A 155 -12.78 -4.93 -1.21
N ASN A 156 -12.47 -5.37 -2.42
CA ASN A 156 -13.15 -6.52 -3.03
C ASN A 156 -12.90 -7.82 -2.25
N SER A 157 -11.67 -8.02 -1.73
CA SER A 157 -11.37 -9.18 -0.89
C SER A 157 -12.21 -9.19 0.39
N ILE A 158 -12.36 -8.04 1.04
CA ILE A 158 -13.23 -7.85 2.21
C ILE A 158 -14.68 -8.17 1.86
N GLN A 159 -15.18 -7.62 0.75
CA GLN A 159 -16.56 -7.86 0.34
C GLN A 159 -16.83 -9.34 0.07
N LYS A 160 -15.87 -10.06 -0.51
CA LYS A 160 -16.00 -11.51 -0.73
C LYS A 160 -16.02 -12.33 0.57
N ILE A 161 -15.30 -11.88 1.62
CA ILE A 161 -15.43 -12.51 2.96
C ILE A 161 -16.84 -12.28 3.52
N ILE A 162 -17.35 -11.06 3.45
CA ILE A 162 -18.68 -10.69 3.96
C ILE A 162 -19.78 -11.47 3.25
N ASN A 163 -19.64 -11.65 1.94
CA ASN A 163 -20.58 -12.42 1.12
C ASN A 163 -20.43 -13.94 1.27
N ASN A 164 -19.48 -14.43 2.08
CA ASN A 164 -19.15 -15.85 2.22
C ASN A 164 -18.71 -16.53 0.90
N GLU A 165 -18.13 -15.77 -0.02
CA GLU A 165 -17.56 -16.29 -1.27
C GLU A 165 -16.13 -16.81 -1.08
N VAL A 166 -15.44 -16.34 -0.04
CA VAL A 166 -14.11 -16.78 0.38
C VAL A 166 -14.06 -16.86 1.91
N ASP A 167 -13.18 -17.72 2.43
CA ASP A 167 -13.08 -17.98 3.87
C ASP A 167 -12.08 -17.05 4.56
N ILE A 168 -11.02 -16.65 3.86
CA ILE A 168 -9.90 -15.87 4.40
C ILE A 168 -9.32 -14.95 3.35
N ALA A 169 -8.81 -13.78 3.78
CA ALA A 169 -8.01 -12.89 2.95
C ALA A 169 -6.88 -12.23 3.74
N CYS A 170 -5.84 -11.82 3.00
CA CYS A 170 -4.75 -11.00 3.51
C CYS A 170 -5.00 -9.54 3.11
N ILE A 171 -5.21 -8.68 4.10
CA ILE A 171 -5.67 -7.31 3.91
C ILE A 171 -4.65 -6.33 4.49
N ASP A 172 -4.13 -5.43 3.65
CA ASP A 172 -3.29 -4.32 4.07
C ASP A 172 -3.91 -3.55 5.24
N ALA A 173 -3.15 -3.33 6.31
CA ALA A 173 -3.68 -2.72 7.53
C ALA A 173 -4.09 -1.25 7.34
N ILE A 174 -3.42 -0.52 6.42
CA ILE A 174 -3.75 0.88 6.08
C ILE A 174 -5.05 0.88 5.27
N SER A 175 -5.13 0.04 4.24
CA SER A 175 -6.34 -0.14 3.44
C SER A 175 -7.53 -0.51 4.30
N TYR A 176 -7.37 -1.46 5.24
CA TYR A 176 -8.45 -1.85 6.15
C TYR A 176 -8.92 -0.68 7.04
N LYS A 177 -7.99 0.10 7.62
CA LYS A 177 -8.36 1.27 8.43
C LYS A 177 -9.09 2.32 7.60
N ASN A 178 -8.67 2.56 6.36
CA ASN A 178 -9.32 3.50 5.46
C ASN A 178 -10.73 3.04 5.07
N ILE A 179 -10.88 1.75 4.73
CA ILE A 179 -12.18 1.15 4.40
C ILE A 179 -13.12 1.21 5.61
N LYS A 180 -12.65 0.79 6.79
CA LYS A 180 -13.43 0.83 8.02
C LYS A 180 -13.85 2.25 8.43
N ARG A 181 -13.06 3.28 8.09
CA ARG A 181 -13.43 4.67 8.32
C ARG A 181 -14.59 5.10 7.40
N ALA A 182 -14.50 4.73 6.12
CA ALA A 182 -15.52 5.06 5.12
C ALA A 182 -16.82 4.26 5.30
N GLU A 183 -16.69 3.01 5.74
CA GLU A 183 -17.78 2.03 5.90
C GLU A 183 -17.62 1.35 7.28
N PRO A 184 -18.04 2.01 8.39
CA PRO A 184 -17.80 1.54 9.76
C PRO A 184 -18.40 0.16 10.07
N GLU A 185 -19.52 -0.19 9.41
CA GLU A 185 -20.24 -1.46 9.55
C GLU A 185 -19.37 -2.68 9.17
N ILE A 186 -18.45 -2.52 8.22
CA ILE A 186 -17.52 -3.57 7.80
C ILE A 186 -16.71 -4.11 8.99
N GLY A 187 -16.35 -3.25 9.95
CA GLY A 187 -15.63 -3.67 11.15
C GLY A 187 -16.38 -4.67 12.02
N GLY A 188 -17.72 -4.66 11.96
CA GLY A 188 -18.59 -5.60 12.67
C GLY A 188 -18.69 -6.98 12.05
N GLU A 189 -18.42 -7.10 10.74
CA GLU A 189 -18.57 -8.32 9.96
C GLU A 189 -17.30 -9.19 9.89
N LEU A 190 -16.16 -8.63 10.31
CA LEU A 190 -14.84 -9.23 10.16
C LEU A 190 -14.16 -9.51 11.49
N ARG A 191 -13.28 -10.52 11.48
CA ARG A 191 -12.40 -10.84 12.59
C ARG A 191 -10.97 -11.03 12.09
N ILE A 192 -10.02 -10.41 12.80
CA ILE A 192 -8.59 -10.57 12.57
C ILE A 192 -8.13 -11.82 13.32
N ILE A 193 -7.44 -12.74 12.63
CA ILE A 193 -6.89 -13.98 13.20
C ILE A 193 -5.37 -13.97 13.27
N GLY A 194 -4.74 -12.91 12.79
CA GLY A 194 -3.30 -12.73 12.83
C GLY A 194 -2.84 -11.55 11.96
N ARG A 195 -1.55 -11.31 11.96
CA ARG A 195 -0.89 -10.32 11.11
C ARG A 195 0.33 -10.90 10.43
N SER A 196 0.69 -10.35 9.30
CA SER A 196 1.90 -10.70 8.58
C SER A 196 3.16 -10.18 9.27
N ILE A 197 4.32 -10.64 8.80
CA ILE A 197 5.60 -9.96 9.03
C ILE A 197 5.50 -8.49 8.58
N ILE A 198 6.35 -7.66 9.18
CA ILE A 198 6.47 -6.23 8.84
C ILE A 198 7.23 -6.08 7.53
N SER A 199 6.75 -5.23 6.65
CA SER A 199 7.37 -4.87 5.37
C SER A 199 7.63 -3.37 5.29
N PRO A 200 8.61 -2.90 4.48
CA PRO A 200 8.70 -1.48 4.13
C PRO A 200 7.40 -1.03 3.47
N ALA A 201 6.85 0.11 3.92
CA ALA A 201 5.61 0.65 3.38
C ALA A 201 5.78 1.05 1.90
N PRO A 202 4.70 1.04 1.11
CA PRO A 202 4.72 1.48 -0.28
C PRO A 202 5.38 2.85 -0.44
N PRO A 203 6.40 2.99 -1.31
CA PRO A 203 7.10 4.25 -1.49
C PRO A 203 6.42 5.18 -2.47
N LEU A 204 6.69 6.47 -2.33
CA LEU A 204 6.66 7.39 -3.46
C LEU A 204 7.89 7.14 -4.32
N VAL A 205 7.70 7.03 -5.61
CA VAL A 205 8.74 6.74 -6.61
C VAL A 205 8.77 7.81 -7.68
N THR A 206 9.89 7.90 -8.38
CA THR A 206 10.04 8.73 -9.57
C THR A 206 10.82 7.98 -10.64
N HIS A 207 10.75 8.42 -11.87
CA HIS A 207 11.60 7.88 -12.94
C HIS A 207 13.08 8.14 -12.62
N LYS A 208 13.96 7.17 -12.88
CA LYS A 208 15.40 7.26 -12.56
C LYS A 208 16.10 8.47 -13.17
N ASP A 209 15.62 8.96 -14.32
CA ASP A 209 16.17 10.12 -15.02
C ASP A 209 15.52 11.46 -14.58
N SER A 210 14.61 11.42 -13.60
CA SER A 210 13.96 12.62 -13.05
C SER A 210 14.93 13.41 -12.17
N PRO A 211 14.89 14.76 -12.22
CA PRO A 211 15.67 15.61 -11.31
C PRO A 211 15.25 15.42 -9.83
N LEU A 212 14.10 14.81 -9.56
CA LEU A 212 13.66 14.49 -8.19
C LEU A 212 14.46 13.35 -7.55
N CYS A 213 15.18 12.54 -8.32
CA CYS A 213 15.99 11.41 -7.83
C CYS A 213 17.00 11.80 -6.74
N SER A 214 17.58 12.98 -6.83
CA SER A 214 18.60 13.48 -5.90
C SER A 214 18.05 14.47 -4.87
N SER A 215 16.73 14.71 -4.88
CA SER A 215 16.13 15.76 -4.06
C SER A 215 15.86 15.34 -2.62
N ARG A 216 16.90 15.35 -1.77
CA ARG A 216 16.72 15.27 -0.30
C ARG A 216 15.81 16.39 0.24
N SER A 217 15.70 17.52 -0.49
CA SER A 217 14.81 18.63 -0.15
C SER A 217 13.34 18.22 -0.21
N LEU A 218 12.93 17.32 -1.13
CA LEU A 218 11.56 16.87 -1.25
C LEU A 218 11.03 16.25 0.06
N ILE A 219 11.80 15.39 0.72
CA ILE A 219 11.38 14.77 2.01
C ILE A 219 11.15 15.84 3.07
N ARG A 220 12.04 16.81 3.17
CA ARG A 220 11.93 17.91 4.15
C ARG A 220 10.68 18.74 3.88
N VAL A 221 10.44 19.09 2.61
CA VAL A 221 9.28 19.90 2.23
C VAL A 221 7.98 19.13 2.40
N LEU A 222 7.92 17.84 2.04
CA LEU A 222 6.76 16.97 2.33
C LEU A 222 6.43 16.92 3.82
N ASN A 223 7.45 16.78 4.69
CA ASN A 223 7.25 16.79 6.13
C ASN A 223 6.75 18.15 6.65
N SER A 224 7.23 19.24 6.07
CA SER A 224 6.70 20.59 6.38
C SER A 224 5.26 20.74 5.89
N ALA A 225 4.94 20.23 4.70
CA ALA A 225 3.59 20.26 4.15
C ALA A 225 2.60 19.45 4.99
N LEU A 226 2.99 18.27 5.51
CA LEU A 226 2.18 17.49 6.45
C LEU A 226 1.76 18.30 7.67
N ASN A 227 2.67 19.12 8.22
CA ASN A 227 2.36 19.96 9.38
C ASN A 227 1.34 21.06 9.05
N LEU A 228 1.27 21.50 7.79
CA LEU A 228 0.36 22.56 7.30
C LEU A 228 -0.99 22.04 6.82
N LEU A 229 -1.15 20.74 6.62
CA LEU A 229 -2.45 20.15 6.33
C LEU A 229 -3.45 20.48 7.44
N ASP A 230 -4.72 20.63 7.08
CA ASP A 230 -5.80 20.68 8.04
C ASP A 230 -5.92 19.37 8.83
N LYS A 231 -6.69 19.42 9.91
CA LYS A 231 -6.87 18.26 10.80
C LYS A 231 -7.52 17.09 10.08
N GLU A 232 -8.51 17.35 9.23
CA GLU A 232 -9.25 16.31 8.52
C GLU A 232 -8.33 15.54 7.56
N SER A 233 -7.57 16.25 6.75
CA SER A 233 -6.58 15.66 5.83
C SER A 233 -5.50 14.85 6.57
N LYS A 234 -5.02 15.32 7.71
CA LYS A 234 -4.09 14.57 8.58
C LYS A 234 -4.70 13.28 9.09
N ASP A 235 -5.94 13.35 9.59
CA ASP A 235 -6.67 12.22 10.15
C ASP A 235 -7.02 11.17 9.08
N VAL A 236 -7.17 11.61 7.83
CA VAL A 236 -7.41 10.73 6.67
C VAL A 236 -6.13 10.04 6.23
N LEU A 237 -5.06 10.80 5.96
CA LEU A 237 -3.78 10.27 5.46
C LEU A 237 -3.09 9.38 6.49
N ARG A 238 -3.20 9.69 7.77
CA ARG A 238 -2.52 8.96 8.86
C ARG A 238 -1.02 8.81 8.64
N ILE A 239 -0.38 9.83 8.09
CA ILE A 239 1.06 9.87 7.86
C ILE A 239 1.71 10.74 8.93
N LYS A 240 2.61 10.16 9.71
CA LYS A 240 3.39 10.88 10.74
C LYS A 240 4.50 11.70 10.10
N ARG A 241 5.19 11.13 9.14
CA ARG A 241 6.30 11.75 8.39
C ARG A 241 6.67 10.91 7.18
N PHE A 242 7.56 11.45 6.35
CA PHE A 242 8.27 10.73 5.29
C PHE A 242 9.74 10.56 5.64
N SER A 243 10.33 9.46 5.23
CA SER A 243 11.79 9.25 5.26
C SER A 243 12.25 8.50 4.00
N PHE A 244 13.55 8.51 3.77
CA PHE A 244 14.12 7.72 2.68
C PHE A 244 14.27 6.26 3.10
N VAL A 245 13.84 5.36 2.21
CA VAL A 245 14.12 3.92 2.26
C VAL A 245 14.76 3.54 0.94
N SER A 246 15.92 2.90 0.99
CA SER A 246 16.68 2.57 -0.22
C SER A 246 15.98 1.48 -1.04
N PHE A 247 16.25 1.46 -2.36
CA PHE A 247 15.80 0.38 -3.24
C PHE A 247 16.30 -0.99 -2.75
N ASP A 248 17.54 -1.07 -2.27
CA ASP A 248 18.13 -2.32 -1.76
C ASP A 248 17.40 -2.84 -0.52
N THR A 249 16.85 -1.95 0.31
CA THR A 249 16.00 -2.34 1.44
C THR A 249 14.74 -3.05 0.95
N TYR A 250 14.04 -2.50 -0.04
CA TYR A 250 12.88 -3.17 -0.66
C TYR A 250 13.27 -4.52 -1.27
N LYS A 251 14.35 -4.54 -2.07
CA LYS A 251 14.82 -5.75 -2.74
C LYS A 251 15.23 -6.85 -1.76
N SER A 252 15.94 -6.51 -0.70
CA SER A 252 16.39 -7.48 0.29
C SER A 252 15.24 -8.03 1.13
N HIS A 253 14.25 -7.19 1.45
CA HIS A 253 13.08 -7.60 2.20
C HIS A 253 12.20 -8.55 1.38
N ILE A 254 11.88 -8.19 0.14
CA ILE A 254 10.99 -8.97 -0.74
C ILE A 254 11.61 -10.33 -1.12
N LYS A 255 12.92 -10.43 -1.23
CA LYS A 255 13.61 -11.71 -1.45
C LYS A 255 13.54 -12.70 -0.27
N LYS A 256 13.26 -12.18 0.94
CA LYS A 256 13.13 -13.01 2.17
C LYS A 256 11.70 -13.49 2.40
N VAL A 257 10.78 -13.00 1.62
CA VAL A 257 9.33 -13.22 1.75
C VAL A 257 8.85 -14.20 0.69
#